data_93051e0e80b0f8c17f71b9adacef0418
#
_entry.id   93051e0e80b0f8c17f71b9adacef0418
#
_cell.length_a   1.000
_cell.length_b   1.000
_cell.length_c   1.000
_cell.angle_alpha   90.00
_cell.angle_beta   90.00
_cell.angle_gamma   90.00
#
_symmetry.space_group_name_H-M   'P 1'
#
loop_
_entity.id
_entity.type
_entity.pdbx_description
1 polymer ?
#
loop_
_entity_poly.entity_id
_entity_poly.type
_entity_poly.pdbx_seq_one_letter_code
_entity_poly.pdbx_strand_id
1 'polypeptide(L)' 'MDEKLKILLCEDDENLGMLLREYLQAKGYTAELCPDGEAGFKAFMKTKFDICVLDVMMPKKDGFTLAQEIRQSNAE' A
#
# COMPACT_ATOMS: atom_id res chain seq x y z
N MET A 1 -14.85 20.49 2.97
CA MET A 1 -13.87 19.70 3.63
C MET A 1 -13.29 18.66 2.74
N ASP A 2 -12.04 18.70 2.57
CA ASP A 2 -11.39 17.82 1.63
C ASP A 2 -10.91 16.57 2.31
N GLU A 3 -11.32 15.45 1.78
CA GLU A 3 -10.81 14.18 2.24
C GLU A 3 -9.59 13.84 1.42
N LYS A 4 -8.53 13.46 2.12
CA LYS A 4 -7.32 13.04 1.44
C LYS A 4 -7.51 11.62 0.93
N LEU A 5 -6.99 11.37 -0.26
CA LEU A 5 -6.95 10.01 -0.76
C LEU A 5 -6.02 9.18 0.11
N LYS A 6 -6.42 7.95 0.36
CA LYS A 6 -5.63 7.03 1.18
C LYS A 6 -4.89 6.07 0.28
N ILE A 7 -3.59 6.01 0.45
CA ILE A 7 -2.71 5.20 -0.37
C ILE A 7 -2.06 4.13 0.48
N LEU A 8 -2.18 2.89 0.05
CA LEU A 8 -1.45 1.78 0.66
C LEU A 8 -0.17 1.59 -0.12
N LEU A 9 0.97 1.76 0.56
CA LEU A 9 2.28 1.69 -0.06
C LEU A 9 3.02 0.49 0.52
N CYS A 10 3.33 -0.48 -0.33
CA CYS A 10 4.06 -1.68 0.08
C CYS A 10 5.44 -1.66 -0.54
N GLU A 11 6.46 -1.55 0.28
CA GLU A 11 7.84 -1.45 -0.16
C GLU A 11 8.75 -2.04 0.90
N ASP A 12 9.57 -3.02 0.52
CA ASP A 12 10.46 -3.68 1.47
C ASP A 12 11.72 -2.89 1.75
N ASP A 13 12.12 -1.97 0.88
CA ASP A 13 13.24 -1.09 1.15
C ASP A 13 12.76 0.04 2.05
N GLU A 14 13.18 -0.02 3.31
CA GLU A 14 12.68 0.90 4.31
C GLU A 14 12.99 2.35 3.95
N ASN A 15 14.19 2.62 3.46
CA ASN A 15 14.57 3.98 3.12
C ASN A 15 13.76 4.51 1.94
N LEU A 16 13.60 3.69 0.91
CA LEU A 16 12.82 4.10 -0.25
C LEU A 16 11.36 4.25 0.13
N GLY A 17 10.84 3.34 0.96
CA GLY A 17 9.45 3.40 1.38
C GLY A 17 9.15 4.68 2.16
N MET A 18 10.04 5.05 3.07
CA MET A 18 9.85 6.27 3.84
C MET A 18 9.91 7.50 2.95
N LEU A 19 10.80 7.50 1.99
CA LEU A 19 10.92 8.63 1.07
C LEU A 19 9.66 8.77 0.23
N LEU A 20 9.15 7.66 -0.28
CA LEU A 20 7.93 7.68 -1.07
C LEU A 20 6.73 8.13 -0.24
N ARG A 21 6.65 7.65 1.00
CA ARG A 21 5.56 8.05 1.87
C ARG A 21 5.59 9.55 2.12
N GLU A 22 6.79 10.09 2.41
CA GLU A 22 6.91 11.51 2.64
C GLU A 22 6.53 12.32 1.40
N TYR A 23 6.93 11.83 0.23
CA TYR A 23 6.58 12.50 -1.00
C TYR A 23 5.06 12.55 -1.18
N LEU A 24 4.39 11.42 -0.95
CA LEU A 24 2.95 11.36 -1.10
C LEU A 24 2.24 12.23 -0.10
N GLN A 25 2.73 12.25 1.14
CA GLN A 25 2.13 13.09 2.16
C GLN A 25 2.31 14.57 1.83
N ALA A 26 3.44 14.93 1.25
CA ALA A 26 3.68 16.30 0.83
C ALA A 26 2.74 16.72 -0.29
N LYS A 27 2.27 15.77 -1.09
CA LYS A 27 1.31 16.05 -2.15
C LYS A 27 -0.13 16.10 -1.65
N GLY A 28 -0.35 15.85 -0.37
CA GLY A 28 -1.68 15.94 0.20
C GLY A 28 -2.39 14.61 0.35
N TYR A 29 -1.68 13.50 0.15
CA TYR A 29 -2.29 12.18 0.33
C TYR A 29 -2.01 11.64 1.71
N THR A 30 -2.84 10.69 2.14
CA THR A 30 -2.54 9.91 3.33
C THR A 30 -1.93 8.60 2.86
N ALA A 31 -0.74 8.29 3.34
CA ALA A 31 -0.04 7.10 2.89
C ALA A 31 0.32 6.22 4.08
N GLU A 32 0.01 4.94 3.98
CA GLU A 32 0.41 3.96 4.98
C GLU A 32 1.45 3.04 4.36
N LEU A 33 2.61 2.96 5.00
CA LEU A 33 3.73 2.17 4.51
C LEU A 33 3.73 0.81 5.17
N CYS A 34 3.76 -0.23 4.35
CA CYS A 34 3.85 -1.60 4.83
C CYS A 34 5.13 -2.23 4.27
N PRO A 35 5.87 -2.97 5.11
CA PRO A 35 7.17 -3.47 4.71
C PRO A 35 7.12 -4.69 3.78
N ASP A 36 6.00 -5.37 3.74
CA ASP A 36 5.87 -6.54 2.87
C ASP A 36 4.42 -6.74 2.49
N GLY A 37 4.18 -7.70 1.60
CA GLY A 37 2.83 -7.93 1.09
C GLY A 37 1.87 -8.45 2.13
N GLU A 38 2.38 -9.22 3.09
CA GLU A 38 1.50 -9.74 4.14
C GLU A 38 0.96 -8.61 5.01
N ALA A 39 1.84 -7.70 5.42
CA ALA A 39 1.40 -6.54 6.18
C ALA A 39 0.47 -5.66 5.35
N GLY A 40 0.76 -5.54 4.06
CA GLY A 40 -0.10 -4.76 3.18
C GLY A 40 -1.48 -5.33 3.06
N PHE A 41 -1.59 -6.65 2.93
CA PHE A 41 -2.90 -7.27 2.84
C PHE A 41 -3.70 -7.08 4.13
N LYS A 42 -3.04 -7.23 5.27
CA LYS A 42 -3.71 -7.01 6.55
C LYS A 42 -4.20 -5.57 6.68
N ALA A 43 -3.38 -4.62 6.25
CA ALA A 43 -3.78 -3.22 6.31
C ALA A 43 -4.98 -2.97 5.39
N PHE A 44 -4.96 -3.56 4.21
CA PHE A 44 -6.06 -3.41 3.26
C PHE A 44 -7.37 -3.92 3.85
N MET A 45 -7.31 -5.01 4.58
CA MET A 45 -8.52 -5.59 5.16
C MET A 45 -9.07 -4.77 6.32
N LYS A 46 -8.23 -3.98 6.96
CA LYS A 46 -8.66 -3.15 8.10
C LYS A 46 -9.16 -1.78 7.67
N THR A 47 -8.58 -1.23 6.62
CA THR A 47 -8.82 0.16 6.23
C THR A 47 -9.10 0.20 4.74
N LYS A 48 -10.01 1.10 4.36
CA LYS A 48 -10.31 1.28 2.96
C LYS A 48 -9.27 2.21 2.34
N PHE A 49 -8.64 1.76 1.27
CA PHE A 49 -7.65 2.53 0.54
C PHE A 49 -8.18 2.85 -0.85
N ASP A 50 -7.79 4.02 -1.36
CA ASP A 50 -8.19 4.44 -2.69
C ASP A 50 -7.23 3.95 -3.75
N ILE A 51 -5.94 3.85 -3.41
CA ILE A 51 -4.89 3.48 -4.33
C ILE A 51 -3.92 2.58 -3.61
N CYS A 52 -3.41 1.57 -4.32
CA CYS A 52 -2.37 0.68 -3.79
C CYS A 52 -1.14 0.78 -4.67
N VAL A 53 0.01 1.06 -4.06
CA VAL A 53 1.30 1.08 -4.74
C VAL A 53 2.09 -0.11 -4.21
N LEU A 54 2.37 -1.08 -5.08
CA LEU A 54 2.93 -2.36 -4.65
C LEU A 54 4.26 -2.62 -5.32
N ASP A 55 5.22 -3.11 -4.52
CA ASP A 55 6.49 -3.59 -5.04
C ASP A 55 6.37 -5.09 -5.26
N VAL A 56 6.52 -5.53 -6.51
CA VAL A 56 6.31 -6.93 -6.86
C VAL A 56 7.42 -7.85 -6.36
N MET A 57 8.52 -7.29 -5.88
CA MET A 57 9.67 -8.08 -5.44
C MET A 57 9.76 -8.21 -3.93
N MET A 58 8.65 -8.03 -3.23
CA MET A 58 8.65 -8.10 -1.77
C MET A 58 8.90 -9.53 -1.29
N PRO A 59 9.59 -9.68 -0.14
CA PRO A 59 10.06 -11.00 0.29
C PRO A 59 9.00 -11.97 0.74
N LYS A 60 7.98 -11.52 1.46
CA LYS A 60 7.02 -12.47 2.04
C LYS A 60 5.84 -12.75 1.13
N LYS A 61 5.40 -11.75 0.42
CA LYS A 61 4.28 -11.89 -0.49
C LYS A 61 4.50 -10.88 -1.59
N ASP A 62 4.76 -11.35 -2.81
CA ASP A 62 5.09 -10.43 -3.88
C ASP A 62 3.87 -9.62 -4.30
N GLY A 63 4.15 -8.57 -5.07
CA GLY A 63 3.11 -7.64 -5.46
C GLY A 63 2.02 -8.26 -6.31
N PHE A 64 2.38 -9.24 -7.14
CA PHE A 64 1.37 -9.90 -7.97
C PHE A 64 0.39 -10.69 -7.12
N THR A 65 0.90 -11.45 -6.16
CA THR A 65 0.05 -12.24 -5.27
C THR A 65 -0.83 -11.32 -4.45
N LEU A 66 -0.25 -10.26 -3.90
CA LEU A 66 -1.02 -9.32 -3.10
C LEU A 66 -2.11 -8.67 -3.94
N ALA A 67 -1.79 -8.27 -5.16
CA ALA A 67 -2.77 -7.61 -6.02
C ALA A 67 -3.93 -8.54 -6.32
N GLN A 68 -3.64 -9.82 -6.56
CA GLN A 68 -4.70 -10.78 -6.83
C GLN A 68 -5.60 -10.97 -5.61
N GLU A 69 -5.01 -11.04 -4.43
CA GLU A 69 -5.79 -11.21 -3.21
C GLU A 69 -6.67 -10.00 -2.94
N ILE A 70 -6.15 -8.81 -3.19
CA ILE A 70 -6.92 -7.60 -3.01
C ILE A 70 -8.09 -7.57 -3.99
N ARG A 71 -7.83 -7.95 -5.23
CA ARG A 71 -8.88 -7.96 -6.25
C ARG A 71 -9.97 -8.94 -5.90
N GLN A 72 -9.60 -10.12 -5.42
CA GLN A 72 -10.57 -11.13 -5.02
C GLN A 72 -11.41 -10.66 -3.85
N SER A 73 -10.76 -9.97 -2.90
CA SER A 73 -11.48 -9.47 -1.73
C SER A 73 -12.46 -8.38 -2.11
N ASN A 74 -12.11 -7.57 -3.10
CA ASN A 74 -12.98 -6.49 -3.54
C ASN A 74 -14.19 -6.97 -4.33
N ALA A 75 -14.08 -8.11 -4.97
CA ALA A 75 -15.19 -8.72 -5.70
C ALA A 75 -15.78 -7.78 -6.75
N GLU A 76 -14.94 -7.05 -7.40
CA GLU A 76 -15.39 -6.16 -8.50
C GLU A 76 -15.16 -6.78 -9.86
#